data_51ca4f76d132390bfe40f67ffe1fe799
#
_entry.id   51ca4f76d132390bfe40f67ffe1fe799
#
_cell.length_a   1.000
_cell.length_b   1.000
_cell.length_c   1.000
_cell.angle_alpha   90.00
_cell.angle_beta   90.00
_cell.angle_gamma   90.00
#
_symmetry.space_group_name_H-M   'P 1'
#
loop_
_entity.id
_entity.type
_entity.pdbx_description
1 polymer ?
#
loop_
_entity_poly.entity_id
_entity_poly.type
_entity_poly.pdbx_seq_one_letter_code
_entity_poly.pdbx_strand_id
1 'polypeptide(L)'
;MSAQHLQALFDTLDYLGSLKESNDIKIWSRMLEKTSAALGAESGIYYFFDTLARQLVPFYTMGGEMQAGQNKGSALGDGICGWVAKYREPLLIPDVTKDERFHKEIDRCPGGETRGVLGIPLFVQFDFVGVFEFFNKAGGPFEEGDRKLALAMAQQACHAIRRLRLEDTVSRVTAYNASILENLSGGFLAVDLQNRVMICNPAARRILDIHTEPVGHPAEEALGAVIELASVLRTTLTTKQTAKRQELHWNLRGEKRVLGYSTLLIRDTQGVFAGAGVTFQDLTGLK
;
A
#
# COMPACT_ATOMS: atom_id res chain seq x y z
N MET A 1 9.77 30.98 2.48
CA MET A 1 9.45 30.30 1.20
C MET A 1 8.98 31.36 0.21
N SER A 2 9.51 31.36 -1.01
CA SER A 2 9.07 32.26 -2.08
C SER A 2 7.72 31.81 -2.66
N ALA A 3 7.04 32.71 -3.42
CA ALA A 3 5.82 32.34 -4.13
C ALA A 3 6.04 31.18 -5.12
N GLN A 4 7.22 31.11 -5.75
CA GLN A 4 7.62 30.02 -6.61
C GLN A 4 7.71 28.68 -5.88
N HIS A 5 8.24 28.68 -4.65
CA HIS A 5 8.32 27.47 -3.80
C HIS A 5 6.93 26.93 -3.43
N LEU A 6 5.98 27.82 -3.15
CA LEU A 6 4.59 27.44 -2.89
C LEU A 6 3.93 26.84 -4.12
N GLN A 7 4.08 27.44 -5.29
CA GLN A 7 3.53 26.93 -6.53
C GLN A 7 4.09 25.55 -6.86
N ALA A 8 5.40 25.35 -6.75
CA ALA A 8 6.03 24.05 -6.97
C ALA A 8 5.51 22.96 -6.01
N LEU A 9 5.21 23.34 -4.75
CA LEU A 9 4.62 22.42 -3.80
C LEU A 9 3.18 22.02 -4.19
N PHE A 10 2.35 22.98 -4.63
CA PHE A 10 1.00 22.70 -5.11
C PHE A 10 1.00 21.81 -6.36
N ASP A 11 1.84 22.10 -7.35
CA ASP A 11 1.98 21.29 -8.57
C ASP A 11 2.46 19.86 -8.27
N THR A 12 3.21 19.72 -7.18
CA THR A 12 3.66 18.41 -6.68
C THR A 12 2.53 17.65 -6.01
N LEU A 13 1.72 18.31 -5.18
CA LEU A 13 0.57 17.71 -4.52
C LEU A 13 -0.47 17.22 -5.55
N ASP A 14 -0.75 18.01 -6.57
CA ASP A 14 -1.66 17.65 -7.67
C ASP A 14 -1.15 16.41 -8.43
N TYR A 15 0.14 16.39 -8.78
CA TYR A 15 0.76 15.22 -9.39
C TYR A 15 0.63 13.98 -8.51
N LEU A 16 1.02 14.06 -7.23
CA LEU A 16 0.97 12.92 -6.30
C LEU A 16 -0.47 12.48 -6.02
N GLY A 17 -1.44 13.41 -6.04
CA GLY A 17 -2.86 13.12 -5.90
C GLY A 17 -3.44 12.36 -7.10
N SER A 18 -2.89 12.55 -8.28
CA SER A 18 -3.35 11.90 -9.53
C SER A 18 -2.82 10.47 -9.71
N LEU A 19 -1.85 10.03 -8.92
CA LEU A 19 -1.24 8.71 -9.05
C LEU A 19 -2.23 7.60 -8.66
N LYS A 20 -2.32 6.57 -9.52
CA LYS A 20 -3.17 5.39 -9.33
C LYS A 20 -2.37 4.09 -9.14
N GLU A 21 -1.09 4.09 -9.49
CA GLU A 21 -0.25 2.91 -9.44
C GLU A 21 0.97 3.16 -8.54
N SER A 22 1.34 2.13 -7.76
CA SER A 22 2.51 2.13 -6.91
C SER A 22 3.75 1.72 -7.71
N ASN A 23 4.35 2.66 -8.41
CA ASN A 23 5.68 2.49 -8.97
C ASN A 23 6.64 3.48 -8.30
N ASP A 24 7.25 3.04 -7.20
CA ASP A 24 8.10 3.89 -6.37
C ASP A 24 9.24 4.54 -7.15
N ILE A 25 9.86 3.79 -8.07
CA ILE A 25 10.96 4.27 -8.89
C ILE A 25 10.54 5.45 -9.76
N LYS A 26 9.42 5.33 -10.46
CA LYS A 26 8.89 6.41 -11.28
C LYS A 26 8.49 7.63 -10.45
N ILE A 27 7.94 7.40 -9.26
CA ILE A 27 7.58 8.49 -8.36
C ILE A 27 8.84 9.23 -7.91
N TRP A 28 9.87 8.53 -7.45
CA TRP A 28 11.12 9.14 -7.01
C TRP A 28 11.83 9.87 -8.15
N SER A 29 11.93 9.27 -9.34
CA SER A 29 12.55 9.93 -10.50
C SER A 29 11.83 11.24 -10.87
N ARG A 30 10.49 11.21 -10.92
CA ARG A 30 9.70 12.41 -11.21
C ARG A 30 9.79 13.46 -10.09
N MET A 31 9.89 13.02 -8.85
CA MET A 31 10.09 13.92 -7.71
C MET A 31 11.46 14.57 -7.72
N LEU A 32 12.52 13.85 -8.12
CA LEU A 32 13.83 14.44 -8.35
C LEU A 32 13.76 15.59 -9.35
N GLU A 33 13.14 15.35 -10.52
CA GLU A 33 12.99 16.39 -11.58
C GLU A 33 12.21 17.62 -11.07
N LYS A 34 11.04 17.40 -10.46
CA LYS A 34 10.21 18.49 -9.92
C LYS A 34 10.94 19.28 -8.84
N THR A 35 11.62 18.59 -7.93
CA THR A 35 12.37 19.24 -6.84
C THR A 35 13.56 20.01 -7.40
N SER A 36 14.32 19.43 -8.34
CA SER A 36 15.43 20.12 -9.01
C SER A 36 14.98 21.42 -9.69
N ALA A 37 13.88 21.36 -10.42
CA ALA A 37 13.29 22.53 -11.08
C ALA A 37 12.86 23.60 -10.06
N ALA A 38 12.22 23.20 -8.96
CA ALA A 38 11.78 24.12 -7.90
C ALA A 38 12.94 24.78 -7.16
N LEU A 39 14.06 24.07 -7.00
CA LEU A 39 15.29 24.57 -6.37
C LEU A 39 16.13 25.42 -7.32
N GLY A 40 15.90 25.33 -8.62
CA GLY A 40 16.83 25.84 -9.64
C GLY A 40 18.17 25.09 -9.64
N ALA A 41 18.15 23.79 -9.30
CA ALA A 41 19.35 22.97 -9.31
C ALA A 41 19.77 22.64 -10.75
N GLU A 42 21.06 22.70 -11.07
CA GLU A 42 21.60 22.42 -12.41
C GLU A 42 21.53 20.91 -12.72
N SER A 43 21.65 20.06 -11.70
CA SER A 43 21.54 18.61 -11.80
C SER A 43 21.04 17.98 -10.48
N GLY A 44 20.63 16.73 -10.55
CA GLY A 44 20.25 15.93 -9.40
C GLY A 44 20.44 14.45 -9.67
N ILE A 45 20.70 13.70 -8.61
CA ILE A 45 20.82 12.24 -8.65
C ILE A 45 19.90 11.64 -7.57
N TYR A 46 19.18 10.60 -7.96
CA TYR A 46 18.50 9.70 -7.04
C TYR A 46 19.38 8.46 -6.81
N TYR A 47 19.78 8.27 -5.57
CA TYR A 47 20.46 7.07 -5.10
C TYR A 47 19.47 6.16 -4.40
N PHE A 48 19.34 4.93 -4.88
CA PHE A 48 18.61 3.87 -4.22
C PHE A 48 19.48 3.20 -3.16
N PHE A 49 18.92 2.86 -2.01
CA PHE A 49 19.64 2.13 -0.96
C PHE A 49 19.45 0.63 -1.13
N ASP A 50 20.50 -0.08 -1.52
CA ASP A 50 20.56 -1.53 -1.54
C ASP A 50 20.74 -2.04 -0.09
N THR A 51 19.68 -2.61 0.46
CA THR A 51 19.68 -3.13 1.84
C THR A 51 20.53 -4.37 2.01
N LEU A 52 20.73 -5.17 0.95
CA LEU A 52 21.56 -6.37 0.99
C LEU A 52 23.05 -6.03 0.93
N ALA A 53 23.44 -5.20 -0.03
CA ALA A 53 24.80 -4.73 -0.16
C ALA A 53 25.18 -3.60 0.83
N ARG A 54 24.18 -3.01 1.50
CA ARG A 54 24.31 -1.85 2.41
C ARG A 54 25.02 -0.66 1.78
N GLN A 55 24.69 -0.38 0.53
CA GLN A 55 25.29 0.71 -0.24
C GLN A 55 24.24 1.52 -0.99
N LEU A 56 24.60 2.75 -1.33
CA LEU A 56 23.83 3.60 -2.22
C LEU A 56 24.22 3.31 -3.67
N VAL A 57 23.22 3.05 -4.50
CA VAL A 57 23.41 2.83 -5.94
C VAL A 57 22.76 3.98 -6.68
N PRO A 58 23.52 4.77 -7.49
CA PRO A 58 22.93 5.81 -8.29
C PRO A 58 21.99 5.18 -9.33
N PHE A 59 20.74 5.62 -9.33
CA PHE A 59 19.68 5.01 -10.11
C PHE A 59 19.19 5.92 -11.24
N TYR A 60 18.96 7.18 -10.93
CA TYR A 60 18.38 8.14 -11.87
C TYR A 60 19.04 9.52 -11.76
N THR A 61 19.24 10.17 -12.90
CA THR A 61 19.70 11.56 -12.98
C THR A 61 18.73 12.39 -13.82
N MET A 62 18.84 13.71 -13.73
CA MET A 62 18.10 14.60 -14.61
C MET A 62 18.53 14.34 -16.08
N GLY A 63 17.66 13.65 -16.83
CA GLY A 63 17.94 13.24 -18.20
C GLY A 63 17.79 11.75 -18.47
N GLY A 64 17.54 10.94 -17.43
CA GLY A 64 17.20 9.54 -17.59
C GLY A 64 17.85 8.58 -16.58
N GLU A 65 17.53 7.30 -16.75
CA GLU A 65 18.11 6.22 -15.94
C GLU A 65 19.61 6.09 -16.19
N MET A 66 20.35 5.90 -15.12
CA MET A 66 21.79 5.63 -15.21
C MET A 66 22.04 4.18 -15.62
N GLN A 67 22.89 3.96 -16.58
CA GLN A 67 23.22 2.60 -17.02
C GLN A 67 23.98 1.86 -15.91
N ALA A 68 23.59 0.62 -15.68
CA ALA A 68 24.25 -0.26 -14.73
C ALA A 68 25.75 -0.36 -15.03
N GLY A 69 26.59 0.00 -14.07
CA GLY A 69 28.06 -0.02 -14.19
C GLY A 69 28.72 1.33 -14.49
N GLN A 70 27.98 2.39 -14.77
CA GLN A 70 28.56 3.73 -14.98
C GLN A 70 28.96 4.44 -13.70
N ASN A 71 28.37 4.06 -12.55
CA ASN A 71 28.73 4.61 -11.25
C ASN A 71 28.92 3.49 -10.22
N LYS A 72 30.03 3.59 -9.50
CA LYS A 72 30.26 2.74 -8.33
C LYS A 72 29.28 3.15 -7.23
N GLY A 73 28.68 2.16 -6.57
CA GLY A 73 27.89 2.43 -5.36
C GLY A 73 28.73 3.12 -4.29
N SER A 74 28.12 4.00 -3.51
CA SER A 74 28.77 4.66 -2.38
C SER A 74 28.45 3.90 -1.09
N ALA A 75 29.48 3.63 -0.28
CA ALA A 75 29.28 3.04 1.04
C ALA A 75 28.69 4.07 2.03
N LEU A 76 28.12 3.58 3.11
CA LEU A 76 27.58 4.44 4.16
C LEU A 76 28.71 5.26 4.80
N GLY A 77 28.67 6.56 4.67
CA GLY A 77 29.64 7.52 5.19
C GLY A 77 30.61 8.04 4.15
N ASP A 78 30.63 7.49 2.93
CA ASP A 78 31.52 7.93 1.86
C ASP A 78 30.85 9.02 1.03
N GLY A 79 31.48 10.17 0.95
CA GLY A 79 30.94 11.34 0.27
C GLY A 79 29.69 11.92 0.95
N ILE A 80 29.04 12.85 0.29
CA ILE A 80 27.86 13.56 0.81
C ILE A 80 26.64 12.62 0.86
N CYS A 81 26.38 11.91 -0.24
CA CYS A 81 25.26 10.95 -0.27
C CYS A 81 25.43 9.83 0.78
N GLY A 82 26.64 9.29 0.96
CA GLY A 82 26.95 8.29 1.98
C GLY A 82 26.84 8.83 3.40
N TRP A 83 27.22 10.08 3.64
CA TRP A 83 27.03 10.76 4.92
C TRP A 83 25.53 10.88 5.25
N VAL A 84 24.72 11.41 4.32
CA VAL A 84 23.26 11.52 4.46
C VAL A 84 22.63 10.15 4.74
N ALA A 85 23.09 9.11 4.06
CA ALA A 85 22.61 7.76 4.27
C ALA A 85 22.99 7.18 5.64
N LYS A 86 24.14 7.51 6.17
CA LYS A 86 24.63 7.06 7.48
C LYS A 86 23.91 7.74 8.65
N TYR A 87 23.80 9.06 8.59
CA TYR A 87 23.23 9.84 9.68
C TYR A 87 21.72 10.08 9.58
N ARG A 88 21.14 9.79 8.40
CA ARG A 88 19.70 9.95 8.16
C ARG A 88 19.22 11.40 8.28
N GLU A 89 20.12 12.35 8.08
CA GLU A 89 19.87 13.77 8.19
C GLU A 89 20.14 14.48 6.86
N PRO A 90 19.36 15.53 6.53
CA PRO A 90 19.64 16.33 5.34
C PRO A 90 20.94 17.12 5.53
N LEU A 91 21.68 17.26 4.43
CA LEU A 91 22.96 17.96 4.42
C LEU A 91 22.96 19.06 3.38
N LEU A 92 23.23 20.27 3.82
CA LEU A 92 23.35 21.46 2.99
C LEU A 92 24.82 21.91 2.94
N ILE A 93 25.43 21.90 1.76
CA ILE A 93 26.80 22.36 1.51
C ILE A 93 26.78 23.46 0.46
N PRO A 94 26.85 24.75 0.89
CA PRO A 94 26.83 25.89 -0.03
C PRO A 94 28.08 26.01 -0.89
N ASP A 95 29.24 25.52 -0.39
CA ASP A 95 30.55 25.56 -1.04
C ASP A 95 31.33 24.29 -0.69
N VAL A 96 31.44 23.41 -1.66
CA VAL A 96 32.10 22.10 -1.46
C VAL A 96 33.58 22.16 -1.20
N THR A 97 34.24 23.28 -1.57
CA THR A 97 35.70 23.47 -1.34
C THR A 97 36.04 23.65 0.14
N LYS A 98 35.03 23.91 0.98
CA LYS A 98 35.13 24.14 2.42
C LYS A 98 34.64 22.99 3.28
N ASP A 99 34.22 21.92 2.68
CA ASP A 99 33.62 20.78 3.40
C ASP A 99 34.44 19.50 3.20
N GLU A 100 35.00 18.98 4.29
CA GLU A 100 35.84 17.78 4.27
C GLU A 100 35.11 16.48 3.89
N ARG A 101 33.76 16.49 3.93
CA ARG A 101 32.93 15.34 3.53
C ARG A 101 32.81 15.20 2.02
N PHE A 102 33.09 16.27 1.27
CA PHE A 102 33.03 16.26 -0.18
C PHE A 102 34.08 15.34 -0.78
N HIS A 103 33.64 14.38 -1.57
CA HIS A 103 34.52 13.46 -2.28
C HIS A 103 34.36 13.64 -3.80
N LYS A 104 35.38 14.21 -4.44
CA LYS A 104 35.34 14.63 -5.86
C LYS A 104 34.97 13.54 -6.86
N GLU A 105 35.24 12.26 -6.55
CA GLU A 105 34.89 11.15 -7.42
C GLU A 105 33.46 10.62 -7.19
N ILE A 106 32.92 10.78 -5.97
CA ILE A 106 31.60 10.30 -5.57
C ILE A 106 30.55 11.38 -5.83
N ASP A 107 30.80 12.60 -5.30
CA ASP A 107 29.84 13.72 -5.31
C ASP A 107 30.01 14.58 -6.58
N ARG A 108 30.10 13.90 -7.72
CA ARG A 108 30.33 14.56 -8.98
C ARG A 108 29.01 15.02 -9.61
N CYS A 109 28.92 16.32 -9.87
CA CYS A 109 27.79 16.89 -10.63
C CYS A 109 27.76 16.31 -12.05
N PRO A 110 26.68 15.68 -12.48
CA PRO A 110 26.50 15.27 -13.87
C PRO A 110 26.58 16.49 -14.80
N GLY A 111 27.56 16.48 -15.72
CA GLY A 111 27.72 17.52 -16.73
C GLY A 111 28.61 18.70 -16.35
N GLY A 112 29.22 18.74 -15.15
CA GLY A 112 30.05 19.87 -14.76
C GLY A 112 30.82 19.72 -13.45
N GLU A 113 31.36 20.85 -12.99
CA GLU A 113 32.06 20.95 -11.70
C GLU A 113 31.04 21.11 -10.57
N THR A 114 31.29 20.41 -9.46
CA THR A 114 30.46 20.53 -8.25
C THR A 114 30.90 21.76 -7.46
N ARG A 115 29.95 22.69 -7.21
CA ARG A 115 30.18 23.91 -6.44
C ARG A 115 29.45 23.88 -5.09
N GLY A 116 28.24 23.36 -5.08
CA GLY A 116 27.42 23.19 -3.88
C GLY A 116 26.49 22.01 -4.01
N VAL A 117 26.15 21.39 -2.90
CA VAL A 117 25.32 20.19 -2.84
C VAL A 117 24.27 20.27 -1.76
N LEU A 118 23.10 19.74 -2.04
CA LEU A 118 22.02 19.53 -1.08
C LEU A 118 21.60 18.05 -1.10
N GLY A 119 21.92 17.34 -0.02
CA GLY A 119 21.55 15.93 0.17
C GLY A 119 20.29 15.77 1.03
N ILE A 120 19.32 14.99 0.58
CA ILE A 120 18.04 14.77 1.26
C ILE A 120 17.80 13.27 1.44
N PRO A 121 17.67 12.76 2.68
CA PRO A 121 17.35 11.36 2.93
C PRO A 121 15.89 11.07 2.60
N LEU A 122 15.64 9.92 2.03
CA LEU A 122 14.31 9.45 1.61
C LEU A 122 13.86 8.30 2.50
N PHE A 123 12.61 8.41 2.99
CA PHE A 123 12.01 7.38 3.82
C PHE A 123 10.64 7.00 3.28
N VAL A 124 10.27 5.72 3.41
CA VAL A 124 8.89 5.28 3.26
C VAL A 124 8.50 4.63 4.59
N GLN A 125 7.59 5.27 5.31
CA GLN A 125 7.32 4.99 6.73
C GLN A 125 8.58 5.26 7.58
N PHE A 126 9.22 4.19 8.09
CA PHE A 126 10.45 4.26 8.87
C PHE A 126 11.66 3.70 8.11
N ASP A 127 11.42 3.12 6.94
CA ASP A 127 12.46 2.51 6.14
C ASP A 127 13.18 3.56 5.30
N PHE A 128 14.49 3.59 5.44
CA PHE A 128 15.32 4.40 4.58
C PHE A 128 15.43 3.74 3.20
N VAL A 129 15.06 4.49 2.16
CA VAL A 129 15.00 3.97 0.79
C VAL A 129 16.04 4.58 -0.15
N GLY A 130 16.69 5.67 0.24
CA GLY A 130 17.70 6.29 -0.60
C GLY A 130 18.00 7.75 -0.26
N VAL A 131 18.66 8.44 -1.19
CA VAL A 131 19.07 9.85 -1.07
C VAL A 131 18.75 10.56 -2.38
N PHE A 132 18.21 11.78 -2.29
CA PHE A 132 18.32 12.77 -3.35
C PHE A 132 19.55 13.63 -3.11
N GLU A 133 20.32 13.83 -4.13
CA GLU A 133 21.44 14.76 -4.15
C GLU A 133 21.24 15.77 -5.27
N PHE A 134 21.17 17.05 -4.90
CA PHE A 134 20.97 18.16 -5.83
C PHE A 134 22.30 18.95 -5.93
N PHE A 135 22.69 19.26 -7.15
CA PHE A 135 23.96 19.92 -7.45
C PHE A 135 23.72 21.32 -7.98
N ASN A 136 24.51 22.25 -7.51
CA ASN A 136 24.63 23.61 -8.02
C ASN A 136 23.26 24.32 -8.17
N LYS A 137 23.07 25.38 -7.52
CA LYS A 137 21.87 26.22 -7.68
C LYS A 137 22.16 27.35 -8.67
N ALA A 138 21.28 27.53 -9.63
CA ALA A 138 21.32 28.69 -10.52
C ALA A 138 21.14 29.98 -9.71
N GLY A 139 22.04 30.94 -9.89
CA GLY A 139 21.93 32.26 -9.25
C GLY A 139 22.49 32.34 -7.84
N GLY A 140 23.14 31.29 -7.31
CA GLY A 140 23.80 31.37 -6.01
C GLY A 140 23.93 30.00 -5.31
N PRO A 141 24.38 29.98 -4.04
CA PRO A 141 24.46 28.76 -3.26
C PRO A 141 23.05 28.27 -2.82
N PHE A 142 22.96 26.98 -2.45
CA PHE A 142 21.79 26.47 -1.74
C PHE A 142 21.68 27.13 -0.36
N GLU A 143 20.44 27.37 0.06
CA GLU A 143 20.11 28.03 1.34
C GLU A 143 19.18 27.13 2.18
N GLU A 144 18.98 27.55 3.43
CA GLU A 144 18.09 26.82 4.36
C GLU A 144 16.64 26.72 3.86
N GLY A 145 16.17 27.71 3.06
CA GLY A 145 14.86 27.66 2.39
C GLY A 145 14.76 26.52 1.39
N ASP A 146 15.82 26.26 0.64
CA ASP A 146 15.92 25.18 -0.34
C ASP A 146 15.88 23.81 0.37
N ARG A 147 16.62 23.67 1.46
CA ARG A 147 16.60 22.46 2.28
C ARG A 147 15.21 22.14 2.81
N LYS A 148 14.50 23.14 3.33
CA LYS A 148 13.12 22.99 3.81
C LYS A 148 12.15 22.60 2.69
N LEU A 149 12.28 23.20 1.52
CA LEU A 149 11.46 22.86 0.35
C LEU A 149 11.71 21.43 -0.10
N ALA A 150 12.95 21.03 -0.30
CA ALA A 150 13.33 19.70 -0.74
C ALA A 150 12.86 18.61 0.23
N LEU A 151 13.00 18.85 1.54
CA LEU A 151 12.45 17.97 2.58
C LEU A 151 10.93 17.84 2.51
N ALA A 152 10.22 18.96 2.36
CA ALA A 152 8.77 18.94 2.27
C ALA A 152 8.30 18.16 1.03
N MET A 153 8.95 18.35 -0.11
CA MET A 153 8.64 17.62 -1.34
C MET A 153 8.91 16.10 -1.21
N ALA A 154 10.05 15.74 -0.61
CA ALA A 154 10.38 14.33 -0.34
C ALA A 154 9.36 13.67 0.61
N GLN A 155 8.95 14.38 1.68
CA GLN A 155 7.92 13.89 2.61
C GLN A 155 6.56 13.66 1.92
N GLN A 156 6.14 14.57 1.02
CA GLN A 156 4.90 14.38 0.26
C GLN A 156 4.97 13.15 -0.66
N ALA A 157 6.11 12.90 -1.30
CA ALA A 157 6.33 11.68 -2.07
C ALA A 157 6.23 10.42 -1.20
N CYS A 158 6.83 10.43 -0.01
CA CYS A 158 6.71 9.34 0.96
C CYS A 158 5.26 9.03 1.33
N HIS A 159 4.47 10.08 1.62
CA HIS A 159 3.05 9.92 1.95
C HIS A 159 2.25 9.34 0.79
N ALA A 160 2.51 9.77 -0.44
CA ALA A 160 1.85 9.26 -1.63
C ALA A 160 2.19 7.78 -1.88
N ILE A 161 3.46 7.41 -1.81
CA ILE A 161 3.92 6.02 -1.96
C ILE A 161 3.28 5.12 -0.89
N ARG A 162 3.27 5.58 0.37
CA ARG A 162 2.62 4.84 1.45
C ARG A 162 1.14 4.60 1.19
N ARG A 163 0.41 5.65 0.77
CA ARG A 163 -1.01 5.54 0.43
C ARG A 163 -1.23 4.50 -0.65
N LEU A 164 -0.51 4.59 -1.76
CA LEU A 164 -0.64 3.67 -2.90
C LEU A 164 -0.33 2.22 -2.51
N ARG A 165 0.70 1.98 -1.69
CA ARG A 165 1.03 0.64 -1.18
C ARG A 165 -0.08 0.07 -0.28
N LEU A 166 -0.71 0.91 0.55
CA LEU A 166 -1.83 0.49 1.39
C LEU A 166 -3.06 0.14 0.53
N GLU A 167 -3.40 0.98 -0.45
CA GLU A 167 -4.51 0.75 -1.38
C GLU A 167 -4.32 -0.56 -2.16
N ASP A 168 -3.11 -0.80 -2.68
CA ASP A 168 -2.76 -2.06 -3.38
C ASP A 168 -2.88 -3.27 -2.45
N THR A 169 -2.39 -3.15 -1.22
CA THR A 169 -2.47 -4.23 -0.23
C THR A 169 -3.91 -4.56 0.11
N VAL A 170 -4.75 -3.55 0.37
CA VAL A 170 -6.18 -3.75 0.65
C VAL A 170 -6.87 -4.39 -0.55
N SER A 171 -6.65 -3.88 -1.76
CA SER A 171 -7.24 -4.43 -2.99
C SER A 171 -6.85 -5.89 -3.19
N ARG A 172 -5.58 -6.23 -2.99
CA ARG A 172 -5.06 -7.59 -3.13
C ARG A 172 -5.64 -8.55 -2.09
N VAL A 173 -5.71 -8.14 -0.81
CA VAL A 173 -6.31 -8.96 0.25
C VAL A 173 -7.79 -9.17 0.00
N THR A 174 -8.50 -8.13 -0.42
CA THR A 174 -9.93 -8.23 -0.74
C THR A 174 -10.19 -9.18 -1.92
N ALA A 175 -9.41 -9.05 -3.01
CA ALA A 175 -9.50 -9.94 -4.17
C ALA A 175 -9.16 -11.40 -3.80
N TYR A 176 -8.14 -11.61 -2.96
CA TYR A 176 -7.77 -12.94 -2.49
C TYR A 176 -8.87 -13.58 -1.65
N ASN A 177 -9.46 -12.85 -0.69
CA ASN A 177 -10.57 -13.33 0.11
C ASN A 177 -11.81 -13.65 -0.74
N ALA A 178 -12.15 -12.81 -1.72
CA ALA A 178 -13.23 -13.05 -2.65
C ALA A 178 -12.99 -14.35 -3.46
N SER A 179 -11.75 -14.52 -3.98
CA SER A 179 -11.38 -15.71 -4.75
C SER A 179 -11.48 -17.01 -3.92
N ILE A 180 -11.07 -16.97 -2.63
CA ILE A 180 -11.26 -18.13 -1.75
C ILE A 180 -12.74 -18.48 -1.61
N LEU A 181 -13.57 -17.48 -1.30
CA LEU A 181 -15.01 -17.67 -1.11
C LEU A 181 -15.70 -18.17 -2.38
N GLU A 182 -15.29 -17.67 -3.55
CA GLU A 182 -15.82 -18.08 -4.86
C GLU A 182 -15.49 -19.54 -5.20
N ASN A 183 -14.30 -20.02 -4.83
CA ASN A 183 -13.84 -21.37 -5.15
C ASN A 183 -14.20 -22.42 -4.10
N LEU A 184 -14.86 -22.05 -3.00
CA LEU A 184 -15.39 -23.03 -2.06
C LEU A 184 -16.49 -23.86 -2.72
N SER A 185 -16.37 -25.19 -2.67
CA SER A 185 -17.39 -26.12 -3.17
C SER A 185 -18.65 -26.14 -2.31
N GLY A 186 -18.52 -25.83 -1.01
CA GLY A 186 -19.61 -25.71 -0.05
C GLY A 186 -20.18 -24.30 0.05
N GLY A 187 -21.44 -24.20 0.46
CA GLY A 187 -22.08 -22.93 0.79
C GLY A 187 -21.44 -22.32 2.06
N PHE A 188 -21.19 -21.02 2.01
CA PHE A 188 -20.81 -20.20 3.14
C PHE A 188 -21.71 -18.98 3.23
N LEU A 189 -22.33 -18.77 4.39
CA LEU A 189 -23.14 -17.61 4.68
C LEU A 189 -22.83 -17.07 6.08
N ALA A 190 -22.79 -15.76 6.20
CA ALA A 190 -22.51 -15.09 7.47
C ALA A 190 -23.46 -13.91 7.69
N VAL A 191 -23.82 -13.68 8.95
CA VAL A 191 -24.68 -12.59 9.39
C VAL A 191 -24.05 -11.77 10.48
N ASP A 192 -24.41 -10.48 10.55
CA ASP A 192 -24.03 -9.57 11.62
C ASP A 192 -24.87 -9.78 12.91
N LEU A 193 -24.64 -8.93 13.91
CA LEU A 193 -25.38 -8.96 15.19
C LEU A 193 -26.86 -8.63 15.06
N GLN A 194 -27.28 -7.98 13.96
CA GLN A 194 -28.66 -7.66 13.63
C GLN A 194 -29.31 -8.72 12.73
N ASN A 195 -28.62 -9.88 12.56
CA ASN A 195 -29.07 -10.97 11.70
C ASN A 195 -29.24 -10.56 10.23
N ARG A 196 -28.43 -9.59 9.74
CA ARG A 196 -28.33 -9.23 8.32
C ARG A 196 -27.20 -9.98 7.67
N VAL A 197 -27.43 -10.41 6.43
CA VAL A 197 -26.44 -11.15 5.66
C VAL A 197 -25.24 -10.23 5.36
N MET A 198 -24.05 -10.64 5.78
CA MET A 198 -22.78 -9.99 5.49
C MET A 198 -22.05 -10.64 4.31
N ILE A 199 -22.13 -11.95 4.23
CA ILE A 199 -21.42 -12.75 3.23
C ILE A 199 -22.34 -13.88 2.76
N CYS A 200 -22.41 -14.10 1.44
CA CYS A 200 -23.04 -15.25 0.83
C CYS A 200 -22.23 -15.64 -0.41
N ASN A 201 -21.49 -16.75 -0.34
CA ASN A 201 -20.65 -17.17 -1.46
C ASN A 201 -21.48 -17.74 -2.63
N PRO A 202 -20.92 -17.84 -3.84
CA PRO A 202 -21.65 -18.35 -5.00
C PRO A 202 -22.18 -19.78 -4.83
N ALA A 203 -21.47 -20.64 -4.10
CA ALA A 203 -21.94 -21.98 -3.79
C ALA A 203 -23.20 -21.95 -2.90
N ALA A 204 -23.25 -21.05 -1.91
CA ALA A 204 -24.44 -20.85 -1.08
C ALA A 204 -25.64 -20.42 -1.92
N ARG A 205 -25.47 -19.45 -2.81
CA ARG A 205 -26.54 -19.00 -3.72
C ARG A 205 -27.08 -20.15 -4.57
N ARG A 206 -26.19 -20.98 -5.14
CA ARG A 206 -26.61 -22.14 -5.96
C ARG A 206 -27.33 -23.21 -5.15
N ILE A 207 -26.80 -23.58 -3.98
CA ILE A 207 -27.38 -24.64 -3.13
C ILE A 207 -28.74 -24.21 -2.58
N LEU A 208 -28.91 -22.95 -2.18
CA LEU A 208 -30.13 -22.41 -1.59
C LEU A 208 -31.10 -21.77 -2.61
N ASP A 209 -30.74 -21.79 -3.90
CA ASP A 209 -31.56 -21.23 -5.01
C ASP A 209 -31.86 -19.74 -4.83
N ILE A 210 -30.88 -18.98 -4.37
CA ILE A 210 -31.01 -17.53 -4.13
C ILE A 210 -30.68 -16.76 -5.41
N HIS A 211 -31.67 -16.06 -5.96
CA HIS A 211 -31.56 -15.32 -7.21
C HIS A 211 -31.42 -13.79 -7.01
N THR A 212 -31.72 -13.30 -5.84
CA THR A 212 -31.60 -11.88 -5.47
C THR A 212 -30.29 -11.61 -4.73
N GLU A 213 -29.90 -10.34 -4.58
CA GLU A 213 -28.74 -9.98 -3.76
C GLU A 213 -29.08 -10.14 -2.27
N PRO A 214 -28.47 -11.09 -1.53
CA PRO A 214 -28.80 -11.35 -0.15
C PRO A 214 -28.06 -10.43 0.82
N VAL A 215 -26.91 -9.85 0.45
CA VAL A 215 -26.07 -9.05 1.35
C VAL A 215 -26.79 -7.76 1.76
N GLY A 216 -26.76 -7.46 3.04
CA GLY A 216 -27.44 -6.32 3.64
C GLY A 216 -28.90 -6.55 4.01
N HIS A 217 -29.52 -7.64 3.55
CA HIS A 217 -30.90 -8.00 3.88
C HIS A 217 -30.98 -8.87 5.14
N PRO A 218 -32.13 -8.84 5.90
CA PRO A 218 -32.35 -9.77 6.98
C PRO A 218 -32.25 -11.24 6.49
N ALA A 219 -31.66 -12.11 7.31
CA ALA A 219 -31.45 -13.51 6.91
C ALA A 219 -32.76 -14.24 6.62
N GLU A 220 -33.84 -13.93 7.33
CA GLU A 220 -35.18 -14.52 7.11
C GLU A 220 -35.74 -14.14 5.74
N GLU A 221 -35.49 -12.93 5.26
CA GLU A 221 -35.92 -12.45 3.95
C GLU A 221 -35.05 -13.05 2.84
N ALA A 222 -33.71 -13.00 3.03
CA ALA A 222 -32.74 -13.47 2.05
C ALA A 222 -32.80 -15.00 1.83
N LEU A 223 -33.14 -15.77 2.88
CA LEU A 223 -33.18 -17.23 2.89
C LEU A 223 -34.60 -17.79 2.76
N GLY A 224 -35.58 -17.04 2.32
CA GLY A 224 -37.00 -17.35 2.33
C GLY A 224 -37.39 -18.81 2.00
N ALA A 225 -36.66 -19.46 1.08
CA ALA A 225 -36.89 -20.88 0.74
C ALA A 225 -36.33 -21.87 1.81
N VAL A 226 -35.41 -21.40 2.70
CA VAL A 226 -34.74 -22.21 3.74
C VAL A 226 -34.72 -21.44 5.05
N ILE A 227 -35.89 -21.09 5.54
CA ILE A 227 -36.09 -20.27 6.75
C ILE A 227 -35.51 -20.94 8.01
N GLU A 228 -35.43 -22.26 8.03
CA GLU A 228 -34.81 -23.04 9.09
C GLU A 228 -33.33 -22.69 9.26
N LEU A 229 -32.60 -22.42 8.16
CA LEU A 229 -31.20 -22.03 8.21
C LEU A 229 -31.04 -20.62 8.84
N ALA A 230 -31.97 -19.71 8.57
CA ALA A 230 -32.04 -18.40 9.25
C ALA A 230 -32.26 -18.56 10.76
N SER A 231 -33.11 -19.50 11.16
CA SER A 231 -33.34 -19.83 12.56
C SER A 231 -32.09 -20.40 13.24
N VAL A 232 -31.31 -21.23 12.55
CA VAL A 232 -30.05 -21.77 13.03
C VAL A 232 -29.04 -20.64 13.28
N LEU A 233 -28.90 -19.68 12.34
CA LEU A 233 -28.04 -18.51 12.50
C LEU A 233 -28.45 -17.66 13.68
N ARG A 234 -29.74 -17.35 13.81
CA ARG A 234 -30.29 -16.57 14.93
C ARG A 234 -30.06 -17.26 16.28
N THR A 235 -30.24 -18.59 16.34
CA THR A 235 -29.93 -19.37 17.54
C THR A 235 -28.45 -19.29 17.88
N THR A 236 -27.56 -19.42 16.88
CA THR A 236 -26.11 -19.29 17.07
C THR A 236 -25.73 -17.89 17.56
N LEU A 237 -26.35 -16.82 17.03
CA LEU A 237 -26.14 -15.44 17.49
C LEU A 237 -26.53 -15.27 18.97
N THR A 238 -27.70 -15.80 19.35
CA THR A 238 -28.26 -15.61 20.69
C THR A 238 -27.54 -16.43 21.74
N THR A 239 -27.27 -17.70 21.44
CA THR A 239 -26.69 -18.64 22.41
C THR A 239 -25.16 -18.59 22.42
N LYS A 240 -24.54 -18.10 21.32
CA LYS A 240 -23.11 -18.17 21.06
C LYS A 240 -22.55 -19.60 21.10
N GLN A 241 -23.39 -20.58 20.82
CA GLN A 241 -23.01 -21.98 20.71
C GLN A 241 -22.95 -22.40 19.26
N THR A 242 -21.92 -23.14 18.89
CA THR A 242 -21.75 -23.64 17.54
C THR A 242 -22.30 -25.07 17.40
N ALA A 243 -22.99 -25.33 16.31
CA ALA A 243 -23.40 -26.67 15.88
C ALA A 243 -22.34 -27.24 14.93
N LYS A 244 -22.07 -28.55 15.03
CA LYS A 244 -21.13 -29.24 14.12
C LYS A 244 -21.81 -30.44 13.49
N ARG A 245 -21.65 -30.57 12.17
CA ARG A 245 -22.11 -31.72 11.39
C ARG A 245 -23.57 -32.08 11.65
N GLN A 246 -24.45 -31.09 11.63
CA GLN A 246 -25.88 -31.29 11.73
C GLN A 246 -26.50 -31.44 10.35
N GLU A 247 -27.63 -32.11 10.27
CA GLU A 247 -28.42 -32.20 9.06
C GLU A 247 -29.70 -31.36 9.19
N LEU A 248 -30.06 -30.71 8.09
CA LEU A 248 -31.29 -29.96 7.93
C LEU A 248 -32.01 -30.47 6.71
N HIS A 249 -33.29 -30.82 6.87
CA HIS A 249 -34.15 -31.29 5.79
C HIS A 249 -35.10 -30.17 5.38
N TRP A 250 -35.10 -29.82 4.11
CA TRP A 250 -36.02 -28.81 3.59
C TRP A 250 -36.63 -29.27 2.25
N ASN A 251 -37.62 -28.57 1.78
CA ASN A 251 -38.30 -28.84 0.54
C ASN A 251 -38.05 -27.70 -0.45
N LEU A 252 -37.37 -27.97 -1.57
CA LEU A 252 -37.13 -27.01 -2.62
C LEU A 252 -37.93 -27.40 -3.87
N ARG A 253 -38.92 -26.58 -4.25
CA ARG A 253 -39.75 -26.78 -5.42
C ARG A 253 -40.40 -28.19 -5.49
N GLY A 254 -40.73 -28.79 -4.34
CA GLY A 254 -41.32 -30.12 -4.24
C GLY A 254 -40.31 -31.26 -4.09
N GLU A 255 -39.02 -31.01 -4.19
CA GLU A 255 -37.95 -31.99 -3.97
C GLU A 255 -37.44 -31.90 -2.50
N LYS A 256 -37.37 -33.08 -1.88
CA LYS A 256 -36.75 -33.20 -0.55
C LYS A 256 -35.24 -33.10 -0.68
N ARG A 257 -34.66 -32.15 0.04
CA ARG A 257 -33.22 -31.88 0.07
C ARG A 257 -32.66 -32.07 1.47
N VAL A 258 -31.39 -32.47 1.57
CA VAL A 258 -30.67 -32.65 2.84
C VAL A 258 -29.42 -31.77 2.82
N LEU A 259 -29.31 -30.89 3.79
CA LEU A 259 -28.18 -29.99 3.96
C LEU A 259 -27.37 -30.41 5.19
N GLY A 260 -26.12 -30.80 4.99
CA GLY A 260 -25.19 -30.98 6.07
C GLY A 260 -24.58 -29.62 6.44
N TYR A 261 -24.66 -29.18 7.69
CA TYR A 261 -24.16 -27.87 8.09
C TYR A 261 -23.35 -27.85 9.38
N SER A 262 -22.53 -26.81 9.53
CA SER A 262 -21.84 -26.46 10.76
C SER A 262 -21.85 -24.95 10.94
N THR A 263 -22.08 -24.48 12.18
CA THR A 263 -22.06 -23.05 12.48
C THR A 263 -20.73 -22.62 13.10
N LEU A 264 -20.41 -21.34 12.97
CA LEU A 264 -19.21 -20.72 13.54
C LEU A 264 -19.52 -19.33 14.08
N LEU A 265 -18.70 -18.87 15.02
CA LEU A 265 -18.76 -17.50 15.54
C LEU A 265 -17.77 -16.63 14.81
N ILE A 266 -18.24 -15.48 14.34
CA ILE A 266 -17.41 -14.46 13.72
C ILE A 266 -16.96 -13.48 14.77
N ARG A 267 -15.66 -13.16 14.74
CA ARG A 267 -15.05 -12.16 15.63
C ARG A 267 -14.36 -11.10 14.81
N ASP A 268 -14.33 -9.89 15.32
CA ASP A 268 -13.56 -8.79 14.73
C ASP A 268 -12.06 -8.92 15.01
N THR A 269 -11.28 -7.94 14.55
CA THR A 269 -9.82 -7.88 14.72
C THR A 269 -9.36 -7.79 16.18
N GLN A 270 -10.27 -7.41 17.10
CA GLN A 270 -10.04 -7.34 18.55
C GLN A 270 -10.52 -8.60 19.29
N GLY A 271 -11.05 -9.59 18.55
CA GLY A 271 -11.59 -10.82 19.11
C GLY A 271 -13.01 -10.69 19.67
N VAL A 272 -13.63 -9.53 19.50
CA VAL A 272 -15.02 -9.28 19.96
C VAL A 272 -16.01 -9.98 19.03
N PHE A 273 -17.07 -10.56 19.60
CA PHE A 273 -18.10 -11.24 18.83
C PHE A 273 -18.82 -10.25 17.90
N ALA A 274 -18.76 -10.52 16.61
CA ALA A 274 -19.26 -9.65 15.54
C ALA A 274 -20.38 -10.28 14.71
N GLY A 275 -20.65 -11.60 14.85
CA GLY A 275 -21.68 -12.27 14.06
C GLY A 275 -21.60 -13.79 14.12
N ALA A 276 -22.43 -14.43 13.33
CA ALA A 276 -22.44 -15.87 13.15
C ALA A 276 -22.32 -16.27 11.68
N GLY A 277 -21.71 -17.41 11.42
CA GLY A 277 -21.62 -17.97 10.08
C GLY A 277 -22.08 -19.42 10.04
N VAL A 278 -22.39 -19.91 8.86
CA VAL A 278 -22.71 -21.30 8.59
C VAL A 278 -22.00 -21.76 7.33
N THR A 279 -21.35 -22.91 7.42
CA THR A 279 -20.87 -23.67 6.27
C THR A 279 -21.81 -24.84 6.04
N PHE A 280 -22.08 -25.17 4.77
CA PHE A 280 -23.00 -26.24 4.43
C PHE A 280 -22.71 -26.87 3.08
N GLN A 281 -23.18 -28.10 2.91
CA GLN A 281 -23.11 -28.87 1.66
C GLN A 281 -24.45 -29.54 1.38
N ASP A 282 -24.79 -29.63 0.12
CA ASP A 282 -25.94 -30.45 -0.33
C ASP A 282 -25.56 -31.92 -0.28
N LEU A 283 -26.20 -32.66 0.58
CA LEU A 283 -26.04 -34.10 0.76
C LEU A 283 -27.12 -34.91 0.04
N THR A 284 -27.99 -34.26 -0.71
CA THR A 284 -29.07 -34.92 -1.47
C THR A 284 -28.46 -35.89 -2.49
N GLY A 285 -28.76 -37.18 -2.37
CA GLY A 285 -28.23 -38.20 -3.28
C GLY A 285 -26.90 -38.87 -2.85
N LEU A 286 -26.35 -38.48 -1.71
CA LEU A 286 -25.16 -39.13 -1.11
C LEU A 286 -25.51 -40.22 -0.08
N LYS A 287 -26.82 -40.51 0.11
CA LYS A 287 -27.36 -41.63 0.94
C LYS A 287 -27.98 -42.70 0.10
#